data_5bdcf2073ee94b3de3448974fb7f0d2b
#
_entry.id   5bdcf2073ee94b3de3448974fb7f0d2b
#
_cell.length_a   1.000
_cell.length_b   1.000
_cell.length_c   1.000
_cell.angle_alpha   90.00
_cell.angle_beta   90.00
_cell.angle_gamma   90.00
#
_symmetry.space_group_name_H-M   'P 1'
#
loop_
_entity.id
_entity.type
_entity.pdbx_description
1 polymer ?
#
loop_
_entity_poly.entity_id
_entity_poly.type
_entity_poly.pdbx_seq_one_letter_code
_entity_poly.pdbx_strand_id
1 'polypeptide(L)'
;MSTRFLRVCVLTVALAAVAVGCGSSKSSSTSSAAAASSTSATSTSSGGTSTPGISVTSFTNDFSAMNALKPLAASGKGKVAAILPDTTSSTRYVEFDAPYLKKAAAAAGLPSSDMTVENALGSDSTFVTDAESAITNGATVLLIDPEDSGTGVTVQRYAKAHGVAVVDYDRLTLGAPAGTADYVSFNNVHVGQLIGSGFVQCVNQWHVSKPNVVVMHGAVTDNNATLFAQGYNGVLASYFQSGKYTLVARTAGTWMPPDALTEFEGAYTAHHNINSAVIPNDETGAPIISYLQSHGVKPKTFPTTGQDATLTGLQNVLSGYQCGTVYKPIYLEAQAAVALAMYLRAGKTAPDSLLNAKTVDPTTHVSVPSSLLVPEWVTPANMNDTVIKDNFVPASQLCSGKYAADCKAAGITS
;
A
#
# COMPACT_ATOMS: atom_id res chain seq x y z
N MET A 1 47.47 5.59 -36.10
CA MET A 1 47.34 6.91 -36.71
C MET A 1 45.99 7.44 -36.24
N SER A 2 45.80 8.41 -35.47
CA SER A 2 46.33 9.66 -34.97
C SER A 2 45.44 10.02 -33.77
N THR A 3 45.92 10.06 -32.59
CA THR A 3 46.37 11.09 -31.64
C THR A 3 45.49 12.34 -31.41
N ARG A 4 45.14 12.52 -30.08
CA ARG A 4 45.02 13.78 -29.30
C ARG A 4 43.70 14.58 -29.42
N PHE A 5 43.09 15.14 -28.34
CA PHE A 5 43.62 15.97 -27.26
C PHE A 5 42.74 15.98 -26.02
N LEU A 6 43.44 15.94 -24.89
CA LEU A 6 43.02 16.23 -23.53
C LEU A 6 42.85 17.75 -23.34
N ARG A 7 41.78 18.25 -22.71
CA ARG A 7 41.76 19.56 -22.07
C ARG A 7 41.17 19.49 -20.67
N VAL A 8 42.06 19.62 -19.72
CA VAL A 8 41.84 19.93 -18.31
C VAL A 8 41.53 21.42 -18.20
N CYS A 9 40.50 21.84 -17.50
CA CYS A 9 40.35 23.16 -16.94
C CYS A 9 40.13 23.05 -15.44
N VAL A 10 41.15 23.44 -14.70
CA VAL A 10 41.14 23.75 -13.27
C VAL A 10 40.63 25.17 -13.13
N LEU A 11 39.69 25.44 -12.25
CA LEU A 11 39.43 26.78 -11.74
C LEU A 11 39.25 26.76 -10.22
N THR A 12 39.96 27.67 -9.63
CA THR A 12 40.34 27.91 -8.26
C THR A 12 39.22 28.41 -7.36
N VAL A 13 39.37 28.06 -6.09
CA VAL A 13 38.70 28.48 -4.85
C VAL A 13 38.85 29.99 -4.61
N ALA A 14 37.82 30.65 -4.14
CA ALA A 14 37.94 31.90 -3.37
C ALA A 14 37.07 31.81 -2.12
N LEU A 15 37.73 31.75 -0.95
CA LEU A 15 37.16 31.96 0.39
C LEU A 15 36.93 33.46 0.61
N ALA A 16 35.80 33.84 1.18
CA ALA A 16 35.65 35.10 1.90
C ALA A 16 34.91 34.83 3.21
N ALA A 17 35.64 34.94 4.31
CA ALA A 17 35.14 34.99 5.67
C ALA A 17 34.93 36.44 6.08
N VAL A 18 33.80 36.78 6.70
CA VAL A 18 33.65 37.97 7.53
C VAL A 18 32.91 37.61 8.81
N ALA A 19 33.48 38.06 9.92
CA ALA A 19 33.15 37.76 11.29
C ALA A 19 32.30 38.83 11.99
N VAL A 20 31.53 38.36 12.99
CA VAL A 20 31.28 38.93 14.33
C VAL A 20 30.45 40.23 14.50
N GLY A 21 29.44 40.11 15.32
CA GLY A 21 28.72 41.19 15.98
C GLY A 21 27.79 40.70 17.07
N CYS A 22 28.32 40.49 18.31
CA CYS A 22 27.52 40.33 19.54
C CYS A 22 26.86 41.65 19.94
N GLY A 23 25.61 41.59 20.42
CA GLY A 23 24.94 42.68 21.06
C GLY A 23 23.81 42.21 21.97
N SER A 24 24.15 41.98 23.26
CA SER A 24 23.19 41.78 24.35
C SER A 24 22.64 43.12 24.81
N SER A 25 21.33 43.24 25.04
CA SER A 25 20.80 44.17 26.02
C SER A 25 19.48 43.65 26.61
N LYS A 26 19.54 43.38 27.91
CA LYS A 26 18.41 43.24 28.84
C LYS A 26 17.80 44.61 29.10
N SER A 27 16.49 44.71 29.20
CA SER A 27 15.87 45.60 30.20
C SER A 27 14.44 45.12 30.51
N SER A 28 14.14 45.22 31.76
CA SER A 28 13.05 44.74 32.58
C SER A 28 11.85 45.70 32.65
N SER A 29 10.68 45.11 32.97
CA SER A 29 9.55 45.64 33.79
C SER A 29 8.76 46.81 33.27
N THR A 30 7.42 46.78 33.22
CA THR A 30 6.50 46.95 34.36
C THR A 30 5.05 46.73 33.87
N SER A 31 4.25 46.16 34.79
CA SER A 31 2.82 45.96 34.70
C SER A 31 2.04 47.32 34.77
N SER A 32 0.96 47.39 33.98
CA SER A 32 -0.20 48.24 34.33
C SER A 32 -1.47 47.64 33.74
N ALA A 33 -2.35 47.30 34.63
CA ALA A 33 -3.71 46.86 34.33
C ALA A 33 -4.58 48.10 33.95
N ALA A 34 -5.28 47.98 32.82
CA ALA A 34 -6.40 48.87 32.52
C ALA A 34 -7.57 48.02 32.04
N ALA A 35 -8.63 48.02 32.84
CA ALA A 35 -9.92 47.44 32.50
C ALA A 35 -10.55 48.22 31.35
N ALA A 36 -10.96 47.54 30.31
CA ALA A 36 -11.81 48.10 29.27
C ALA A 36 -12.99 47.17 28.98
N SER A 37 -14.14 47.72 29.03
CA SER A 37 -15.48 47.16 28.90
C SER A 37 -15.71 46.26 27.71
N SER A 38 -16.33 45.12 27.96
CA SER A 38 -16.84 44.20 26.94
C SER A 38 -18.08 44.78 26.23
N THR A 39 -17.90 45.16 25.00
CA THR A 39 -19.00 45.28 24.04
C THR A 39 -19.11 43.95 23.29
N SER A 40 -20.15 43.18 23.59
CA SER A 40 -20.52 41.98 22.86
C SER A 40 -20.92 42.34 21.44
N ALA A 41 -20.00 42.15 20.50
CA ALA A 41 -20.36 42.14 19.09
C ALA A 41 -20.94 40.74 18.79
N THR A 42 -22.23 40.69 18.54
CA THR A 42 -22.95 39.54 17.99
C THR A 42 -22.38 39.27 16.60
N SER A 43 -21.43 38.35 16.48
CA SER A 43 -20.99 37.83 15.19
C SER A 43 -22.08 36.92 14.67
N THR A 44 -22.85 37.40 13.70
CA THR A 44 -23.66 36.59 12.80
C THR A 44 -22.70 35.61 12.09
N SER A 45 -22.68 34.35 12.56
CA SER A 45 -22.03 33.29 11.84
C SER A 45 -22.78 33.06 10.54
N SER A 46 -22.24 33.55 9.44
CA SER A 46 -22.56 33.03 8.11
C SER A 46 -22.34 31.53 8.13
N GLY A 47 -23.40 30.76 7.95
CA GLY A 47 -23.38 29.31 7.90
C GLY A 47 -22.59 28.80 6.69
N GLY A 48 -21.26 28.85 6.78
CA GLY A 48 -20.39 28.05 5.96
C GLY A 48 -20.50 26.63 6.48
N THR A 49 -21.03 25.72 5.69
CA THR A 49 -20.92 24.26 5.93
C THR A 49 -19.44 23.94 6.11
N SER A 50 -19.01 23.76 7.37
CA SER A 50 -17.65 23.34 7.68
C SER A 50 -17.43 22.00 6.98
N THR A 51 -16.41 21.92 6.14
CA THR A 51 -16.00 20.66 5.51
C THR A 51 -15.65 19.68 6.63
N PRO A 52 -16.21 18.44 6.63
CA PRO A 52 -15.95 17.47 7.69
C PRO A 52 -14.45 17.24 7.85
N GLY A 53 -13.95 17.36 9.08
CA GLY A 53 -12.57 16.96 9.39
C GLY A 53 -12.49 15.44 9.46
N ILE A 54 -12.07 14.79 8.37
CA ILE A 54 -11.79 13.36 8.34
C ILE A 54 -10.29 13.13 8.21
N SER A 55 -9.79 12.06 8.81
CA SER A 55 -8.37 11.70 8.85
C SER A 55 -8.20 10.22 8.58
N VAL A 56 -7.07 9.81 8.00
CA VAL A 56 -6.72 8.40 7.84
C VAL A 56 -6.69 7.63 9.17
N THR A 57 -6.45 8.33 10.28
CA THR A 57 -6.45 7.72 11.64
C THR A 57 -7.83 7.60 12.27
N SER A 58 -8.88 8.15 11.64
CA SER A 58 -10.26 8.03 12.13
C SER A 58 -10.98 6.80 11.59
N PHE A 59 -10.43 6.12 10.60
CA PHE A 59 -11.03 4.97 9.98
C PHE A 59 -10.95 3.72 10.88
N THR A 60 -12.03 2.96 10.90
CA THR A 60 -12.18 1.73 11.67
C THR A 60 -12.95 0.69 10.86
N ASN A 61 -12.87 -0.58 11.24
CA ASN A 61 -13.52 -1.69 10.53
C ASN A 61 -15.07 -1.65 10.59
N ASP A 62 -15.66 -0.78 11.45
CA ASP A 62 -17.10 -0.55 11.51
C ASP A 62 -17.57 0.53 10.51
N PHE A 63 -16.66 1.26 9.88
CA PHE A 63 -16.91 2.33 8.90
C PHE A 63 -17.64 3.55 9.47
N SER A 64 -17.72 3.70 10.79
CA SER A 64 -18.50 4.77 11.44
C SER A 64 -18.00 6.18 11.10
N ALA A 65 -16.70 6.38 10.89
CA ALA A 65 -16.12 7.66 10.49
C ALA A 65 -16.66 8.19 9.16
N MET A 66 -17.07 7.30 8.25
CA MET A 66 -17.63 7.67 6.94
C MET A 66 -18.95 8.45 7.04
N ASN A 67 -19.66 8.34 8.17
CA ASN A 67 -20.90 9.11 8.39
C ASN A 67 -20.67 10.62 8.33
N ALA A 68 -19.47 11.11 8.66
CA ALA A 68 -19.12 12.52 8.57
C ALA A 68 -19.15 13.05 7.12
N LEU A 69 -19.09 12.18 6.13
CA LEU A 69 -19.07 12.53 4.70
C LEU A 69 -20.46 12.65 4.07
N LYS A 70 -21.55 12.33 4.79
CA LYS A 70 -22.93 12.43 4.27
C LYS A 70 -23.27 13.78 3.67
N PRO A 71 -22.87 14.94 4.25
CA PRO A 71 -23.12 16.25 3.63
C PRO A 71 -22.39 16.42 2.28
N LEU A 72 -21.15 15.85 2.14
CA LEU A 72 -20.41 15.86 0.87
C LEU A 72 -21.07 14.94 -0.16
N ALA A 73 -21.47 13.73 0.25
CA ALA A 73 -22.20 12.81 -0.62
C ALA A 73 -23.49 13.44 -1.17
N ALA A 74 -24.26 14.15 -0.32
CA ALA A 74 -25.50 14.82 -0.71
C ALA A 74 -25.28 16.03 -1.63
N SER A 75 -24.18 16.76 -1.48
CA SER A 75 -23.85 17.93 -2.31
C SER A 75 -23.09 17.59 -3.59
N GLY A 76 -22.43 16.44 -3.63
CA GLY A 76 -21.67 15.96 -4.78
C GLY A 76 -22.55 15.54 -5.95
N LYS A 77 -21.98 15.52 -7.15
CA LYS A 77 -22.70 15.16 -8.38
C LYS A 77 -22.03 14.00 -9.10
N GLY A 78 -22.81 13.24 -9.84
CA GLY A 78 -22.35 12.11 -10.63
C GLY A 78 -22.07 10.86 -9.80
N LYS A 79 -21.53 9.84 -10.44
CA LYS A 79 -21.23 8.54 -9.85
C LYS A 79 -19.76 8.41 -9.50
N VAL A 80 -19.44 7.43 -8.66
CA VAL A 80 -18.09 6.90 -8.44
C VAL A 80 -18.00 5.53 -9.07
N ALA A 81 -16.96 5.28 -9.84
CA ALA A 81 -16.68 3.95 -10.37
C ALA A 81 -15.28 3.50 -9.91
N ALA A 82 -15.18 2.32 -9.36
CA ALA A 82 -13.92 1.64 -9.09
C ALA A 82 -13.67 0.58 -10.15
N ILE A 83 -12.44 0.49 -10.66
CA ILE A 83 -12.00 -0.52 -11.63
C ILE A 83 -10.79 -1.21 -11.02
N LEU A 84 -10.98 -2.49 -10.67
CA LEU A 84 -9.99 -3.35 -10.03
C LEU A 84 -9.28 -4.20 -11.10
N PRO A 85 -8.03 -4.65 -10.85
CA PRO A 85 -7.18 -5.23 -11.89
C PRO A 85 -7.64 -6.62 -12.33
N ASP A 86 -7.70 -7.56 -11.38
CA ASP A 86 -7.88 -8.98 -11.67
C ASP A 86 -8.50 -9.74 -10.48
N THR A 87 -8.58 -11.06 -10.60
CA THR A 87 -9.11 -11.96 -9.56
C THR A 87 -8.09 -13.02 -9.12
N THR A 88 -6.84 -12.92 -9.57
CA THR A 88 -5.84 -13.99 -9.49
C THR A 88 -4.55 -13.59 -8.79
N SER A 89 -4.08 -12.37 -9.04
CA SER A 89 -2.82 -11.86 -8.46
C SER A 89 -2.91 -11.67 -6.95
N SER A 90 -4.08 -11.29 -6.46
CA SER A 90 -4.44 -11.31 -5.04
C SER A 90 -5.94 -11.46 -4.86
N THR A 91 -6.36 -12.34 -3.95
CA THR A 91 -7.77 -12.55 -3.59
C THR A 91 -8.39 -11.30 -2.96
N ARG A 92 -7.57 -10.33 -2.51
CA ARG A 92 -8.03 -9.09 -1.88
C ARG A 92 -9.06 -8.34 -2.72
N TYR A 93 -8.87 -8.26 -4.02
CA TYR A 93 -9.73 -7.48 -4.92
C TYR A 93 -11.19 -7.95 -4.93
N VAL A 94 -11.39 -9.26 -4.75
CA VAL A 94 -12.73 -9.88 -4.70
C VAL A 94 -13.27 -9.96 -3.28
N GLU A 95 -12.43 -10.40 -2.34
CA GLU A 95 -12.85 -10.68 -0.96
C GLU A 95 -12.95 -9.44 -0.09
N PHE A 96 -12.14 -8.42 -0.35
CA PHE A 96 -12.01 -7.24 0.51
C PHE A 96 -12.27 -5.92 -0.21
N ASP A 97 -11.53 -5.60 -1.28
CA ASP A 97 -11.59 -4.28 -1.92
C ASP A 97 -13.00 -3.97 -2.44
N ALA A 98 -13.57 -4.84 -3.27
CA ALA A 98 -14.89 -4.61 -3.86
C ALA A 98 -16.00 -4.47 -2.80
N PRO A 99 -16.13 -5.35 -1.79
CA PRO A 99 -17.14 -5.19 -0.75
C PRO A 99 -16.87 -3.99 0.17
N TYR A 100 -15.60 -3.68 0.51
CA TYR A 100 -15.29 -2.56 1.40
C TYR A 100 -15.48 -1.20 0.72
N LEU A 101 -15.17 -1.06 -0.56
CA LEU A 101 -15.47 0.16 -1.35
C LEU A 101 -16.97 0.43 -1.36
N LYS A 102 -17.81 -0.59 -1.63
CA LYS A 102 -19.27 -0.48 -1.58
C LYS A 102 -19.77 -0.13 -0.17
N LYS A 103 -19.22 -0.78 0.86
CA LYS A 103 -19.57 -0.52 2.27
C LYS A 103 -19.19 0.90 2.70
N ALA A 104 -18.00 1.37 2.33
CA ALA A 104 -17.54 2.72 2.61
C ALA A 104 -18.43 3.77 1.93
N ALA A 105 -18.80 3.58 0.67
CA ALA A 105 -19.68 4.46 -0.08
C ALA A 105 -21.07 4.53 0.56
N ALA A 106 -21.64 3.39 0.94
CA ALA A 106 -22.94 3.33 1.62
C ALA A 106 -22.89 4.06 3.00
N ALA A 107 -21.83 3.86 3.78
CA ALA A 107 -21.64 4.53 5.07
C ALA A 107 -21.46 6.04 4.90
N ALA A 108 -20.79 6.48 3.82
CA ALA A 108 -20.69 7.90 3.45
C ALA A 108 -22.02 8.51 2.94
N GLY A 109 -23.07 7.69 2.77
CA GLY A 109 -24.38 8.14 2.31
C GLY A 109 -24.51 8.25 0.78
N LEU A 110 -23.60 7.65 0.02
CA LEU A 110 -23.72 7.54 -1.43
C LEU A 110 -24.74 6.44 -1.79
N PRO A 111 -25.77 6.74 -2.63
CA PRO A 111 -26.68 5.71 -3.09
C PRO A 111 -25.96 4.56 -3.80
N SER A 112 -26.45 3.34 -3.63
CA SER A 112 -25.83 2.17 -4.26
C SER A 112 -25.85 2.23 -5.79
N SER A 113 -26.79 2.95 -6.39
CA SER A 113 -26.84 3.25 -7.83
C SER A 113 -25.68 4.13 -8.33
N ASP A 114 -25.04 4.85 -7.41
CA ASP A 114 -23.99 5.83 -7.70
C ASP A 114 -22.59 5.32 -7.38
N MET A 115 -22.45 4.05 -6.94
CA MET A 115 -21.19 3.38 -6.73
C MET A 115 -21.14 2.07 -7.55
N THR A 116 -20.29 2.01 -8.56
CA THR A 116 -19.99 0.77 -9.29
C THR A 116 -18.59 0.29 -8.94
N VAL A 117 -18.40 -1.02 -8.95
CA VAL A 117 -17.10 -1.67 -8.80
C VAL A 117 -17.02 -2.75 -9.85
N GLU A 118 -16.16 -2.55 -10.81
CA GLU A 118 -15.87 -3.47 -11.92
C GLU A 118 -14.50 -4.12 -11.70
N ASN A 119 -14.25 -5.23 -12.39
CA ASN A 119 -12.96 -5.92 -12.35
C ASN A 119 -12.55 -6.26 -13.78
N ALA A 120 -11.36 -5.83 -14.17
CA ALA A 120 -10.84 -5.98 -15.54
C ALA A 120 -10.41 -7.42 -15.89
N LEU A 121 -10.40 -8.32 -14.90
CA LEU A 121 -10.06 -9.74 -15.07
C LEU A 121 -8.67 -9.95 -15.70
N GLY A 122 -7.70 -9.07 -15.40
CA GLY A 122 -6.35 -9.13 -15.93
C GLY A 122 -6.21 -8.63 -17.37
N SER A 123 -7.18 -7.85 -17.87
CA SER A 123 -7.20 -7.37 -19.25
C SER A 123 -7.12 -5.85 -19.30
N ASP A 124 -6.01 -5.31 -19.81
CA ASP A 124 -5.82 -3.87 -20.02
C ASP A 124 -6.91 -3.26 -20.91
N SER A 125 -7.32 -3.96 -21.96
CA SER A 125 -8.38 -3.48 -22.85
C SER A 125 -9.74 -3.43 -22.15
N THR A 126 -10.05 -4.39 -21.28
CA THR A 126 -11.25 -4.38 -20.45
C THR A 126 -11.18 -3.22 -19.46
N PHE A 127 -10.05 -3.02 -18.81
CA PHE A 127 -9.82 -1.92 -17.86
C PHE A 127 -10.11 -0.55 -18.46
N VAL A 128 -9.58 -0.28 -19.65
CA VAL A 128 -9.83 0.97 -20.41
C VAL A 128 -11.31 1.08 -20.79
N THR A 129 -11.91 0.00 -21.31
CA THR A 129 -13.33 -0.02 -21.70
C THR A 129 -14.27 0.23 -20.54
N ASP A 130 -13.98 -0.36 -19.37
CA ASP A 130 -14.77 -0.16 -18.14
C ASP A 130 -14.69 1.28 -17.66
N ALA A 131 -13.48 1.90 -17.69
CA ALA A 131 -13.29 3.30 -17.34
C ALA A 131 -14.05 4.25 -18.27
N GLU A 132 -13.95 4.05 -19.60
CA GLU A 132 -14.68 4.85 -20.60
C GLU A 132 -16.19 4.68 -20.46
N SER A 133 -16.66 3.45 -20.22
CA SER A 133 -18.07 3.15 -19.99
C SER A 133 -18.58 3.82 -18.71
N ALA A 134 -17.82 3.78 -17.62
CA ALA A 134 -18.16 4.43 -16.36
C ALA A 134 -18.34 5.96 -16.56
N ILE A 135 -17.41 6.60 -17.28
CA ILE A 135 -17.48 8.03 -17.59
C ILE A 135 -18.72 8.34 -18.43
N THR A 136 -18.99 7.55 -19.47
CA THR A 136 -20.17 7.71 -20.33
C THR A 136 -21.47 7.53 -19.53
N ASN A 137 -21.47 6.67 -18.52
CA ASN A 137 -22.59 6.41 -17.63
C ASN A 137 -22.70 7.39 -16.44
N GLY A 138 -21.93 8.50 -16.48
CA GLY A 138 -22.03 9.63 -15.55
C GLY A 138 -21.14 9.54 -14.31
N ALA A 139 -20.05 8.76 -14.36
CA ALA A 139 -19.03 8.84 -13.32
C ALA A 139 -18.31 10.19 -13.40
N THR A 140 -18.13 10.83 -12.24
CA THR A 140 -17.36 12.07 -12.06
C THR A 140 -16.08 11.84 -11.27
N VAL A 141 -15.95 10.65 -10.68
CA VAL A 141 -14.73 10.18 -10.03
C VAL A 141 -14.50 8.72 -10.39
N LEU A 142 -13.26 8.40 -10.76
CA LEU A 142 -12.77 7.03 -10.92
C LEU A 142 -11.81 6.69 -9.78
N LEU A 143 -11.91 5.48 -9.23
CA LEU A 143 -10.91 4.82 -8.40
C LEU A 143 -10.29 3.74 -9.27
N ILE A 144 -9.01 3.86 -9.61
CA ILE A 144 -8.37 2.96 -10.58
C ILE A 144 -7.19 2.21 -9.97
N ASP A 145 -7.13 0.90 -10.27
CA ASP A 145 -6.02 0.03 -9.87
C ASP A 145 -5.55 -0.77 -11.11
N PRO A 146 -4.72 -0.16 -11.98
CA PRO A 146 -4.34 -0.79 -13.24
C PRO A 146 -3.26 -1.87 -13.07
N GLU A 147 -3.25 -2.87 -13.97
CA GLU A 147 -2.18 -3.89 -14.05
C GLU A 147 -0.82 -3.27 -14.41
N ASP A 148 -0.83 -2.26 -15.24
CA ASP A 148 0.36 -1.51 -15.62
C ASP A 148 0.10 0.00 -15.70
N SER A 149 1.19 0.76 -15.52
CA SER A 149 1.12 2.22 -15.53
C SER A 149 0.73 2.81 -16.90
N GLY A 150 1.01 2.13 -18.01
CA GLY A 150 0.64 2.61 -19.36
C GLY A 150 -0.88 2.67 -19.54
N THR A 151 -1.56 1.61 -19.09
CA THR A 151 -3.02 1.52 -19.04
C THR A 151 -3.60 2.60 -18.11
N GLY A 152 -3.04 2.76 -16.91
CA GLY A 152 -3.45 3.82 -15.98
C GLY A 152 -3.30 5.23 -16.56
N VAL A 153 -2.18 5.54 -17.22
CA VAL A 153 -1.96 6.84 -17.91
C VAL A 153 -3.01 7.08 -19.00
N THR A 154 -3.39 6.04 -19.73
CA THR A 154 -4.42 6.13 -20.78
C THR A 154 -5.76 6.53 -20.16
N VAL A 155 -6.18 5.85 -19.10
CA VAL A 155 -7.42 6.16 -18.37
C VAL A 155 -7.38 7.56 -17.75
N GLN A 156 -6.29 7.95 -17.11
CA GLN A 156 -6.17 9.29 -16.49
C GLN A 156 -6.25 10.42 -17.51
N ARG A 157 -5.65 10.23 -18.70
CA ARG A 157 -5.75 11.21 -19.78
C ARG A 157 -7.18 11.33 -20.34
N TYR A 158 -7.86 10.20 -20.51
CA TYR A 158 -9.23 10.15 -20.95
C TYR A 158 -10.17 10.81 -19.92
N ALA A 159 -10.04 10.46 -18.66
CA ALA A 159 -10.80 11.04 -17.55
C ALA A 159 -10.62 12.58 -17.49
N LYS A 160 -9.37 13.06 -17.57
CA LYS A 160 -9.06 14.49 -17.59
C LYS A 160 -9.72 15.22 -18.75
N ALA A 161 -9.72 14.64 -19.96
CA ALA A 161 -10.36 15.22 -21.13
C ALA A 161 -11.89 15.37 -20.98
N HIS A 162 -12.50 14.53 -20.12
CA HIS A 162 -13.93 14.54 -19.81
C HIS A 162 -14.28 15.25 -18.49
N GLY A 163 -13.30 15.87 -17.81
CA GLY A 163 -13.51 16.57 -16.54
C GLY A 163 -13.81 15.63 -15.37
N VAL A 164 -13.39 14.38 -15.43
CA VAL A 164 -13.53 13.36 -14.40
C VAL A 164 -12.28 13.29 -13.55
N ALA A 165 -12.45 13.31 -12.22
CA ALA A 165 -11.36 13.17 -11.27
C ALA A 165 -10.94 11.70 -11.14
N VAL A 166 -9.67 11.47 -10.80
CA VAL A 166 -9.12 10.12 -10.62
C VAL A 166 -8.45 10.01 -9.26
N VAL A 167 -8.58 8.86 -8.63
CA VAL A 167 -7.78 8.41 -7.51
C VAL A 167 -7.10 7.11 -7.93
N ASP A 168 -5.78 7.10 -7.96
CA ASP A 168 -5.01 5.87 -8.04
C ASP A 168 -5.21 5.09 -6.73
N TYR A 169 -5.79 3.92 -6.81
CA TYR A 169 -6.12 3.06 -5.69
C TYR A 169 -5.16 1.86 -5.67
N ASP A 170 -4.55 1.58 -4.53
CA ASP A 170 -3.50 0.58 -4.33
C ASP A 170 -2.23 0.83 -5.17
N ARG A 171 -2.31 0.90 -6.49
CA ARG A 171 -1.17 1.06 -7.39
C ARG A 171 -1.06 2.48 -7.95
N LEU A 172 0.12 3.12 -7.76
CA LEU A 172 0.40 4.43 -8.37
C LEU A 172 0.67 4.29 -9.87
N THR A 173 -0.08 5.01 -10.67
CA THR A 173 0.15 5.13 -12.13
C THR A 173 1.39 5.98 -12.41
N LEU A 174 2.49 5.36 -12.84
CA LEU A 174 3.71 6.07 -13.21
C LEU A 174 3.62 6.70 -14.60
N GLY A 175 4.26 7.84 -14.79
CA GLY A 175 4.30 8.54 -16.08
C GLY A 175 3.07 9.41 -16.35
N ALA A 176 2.16 9.53 -15.38
CA ALA A 176 0.97 10.36 -15.50
C ALA A 176 1.31 11.87 -15.40
N PRO A 177 0.57 12.76 -16.10
CA PRO A 177 0.77 14.20 -15.98
C PRO A 177 0.40 14.70 -14.56
N ALA A 178 1.06 15.77 -14.12
CA ALA A 178 0.77 16.39 -12.82
C ALA A 178 -0.70 16.78 -12.67
N GLY A 179 -1.26 16.51 -11.49
CA GLY A 179 -2.63 16.87 -11.14
C GLY A 179 -3.69 16.09 -11.91
N THR A 180 -3.40 14.87 -12.33
CA THR A 180 -4.37 13.97 -12.96
C THR A 180 -5.01 13.03 -11.96
N ALA A 181 -4.35 12.73 -10.85
CA ALA A 181 -4.87 11.86 -9.78
C ALA A 181 -4.34 12.25 -8.41
N ASP A 182 -5.10 11.88 -7.35
CA ASP A 182 -4.61 11.65 -6.00
C ASP A 182 -4.29 10.15 -5.86
N TYR A 183 -3.54 9.77 -4.81
CA TYR A 183 -3.13 8.38 -4.60
C TYR A 183 -3.53 7.88 -3.22
N VAL A 184 -4.02 6.65 -3.14
CA VAL A 184 -4.34 5.96 -1.88
C VAL A 184 -3.68 4.59 -1.89
N SER A 185 -2.86 4.30 -0.89
CA SER A 185 -2.22 3.00 -0.71
C SER A 185 -1.66 2.85 0.70
N PHE A 186 -1.00 1.75 0.95
CA PHE A 186 -0.13 1.58 2.11
C PHE A 186 1.27 2.15 1.82
N ASN A 187 2.07 2.36 2.87
CA ASN A 187 3.48 2.67 2.68
C ASN A 187 4.23 1.45 2.15
N ASN A 188 4.35 1.34 0.84
CA ASN A 188 4.86 0.15 0.16
C ASN A 188 6.35 -0.13 0.41
N VAL A 189 7.17 0.90 0.66
CA VAL A 189 8.55 0.70 1.11
C VAL A 189 8.56 0.06 2.50
N HIS A 190 7.64 0.51 3.38
CA HIS A 190 7.52 -0.08 4.72
C HIS A 190 6.98 -1.53 4.66
N VAL A 191 6.06 -1.84 3.76
CA VAL A 191 5.66 -3.24 3.48
C VAL A 191 6.89 -4.10 3.20
N GLY A 192 7.76 -3.67 2.28
CA GLY A 192 8.99 -4.38 1.96
C GLY A 192 9.96 -4.48 3.15
N GLN A 193 10.07 -3.43 3.96
CA GLN A 193 10.88 -3.45 5.19
C GLN A 193 10.34 -4.47 6.21
N LEU A 194 9.03 -4.60 6.35
CA LEU A 194 8.39 -5.60 7.21
C LEU A 194 8.66 -7.01 6.70
N ILE A 195 8.55 -7.26 5.38
CA ILE A 195 8.92 -8.53 4.76
C ILE A 195 10.38 -8.88 5.07
N GLY A 196 11.32 -7.96 4.82
CA GLY A 196 12.73 -8.18 5.06
C GLY A 196 13.07 -8.41 6.54
N SER A 197 12.50 -7.61 7.43
CA SER A 197 12.72 -7.72 8.88
C SER A 197 12.10 -8.98 9.45
N GLY A 198 10.88 -9.33 9.02
CA GLY A 198 10.19 -10.56 9.36
C GLY A 198 10.96 -11.80 8.91
N PHE A 199 11.53 -11.77 7.69
CA PHE A 199 12.42 -12.83 7.22
C PHE A 199 13.65 -13.02 8.12
N VAL A 200 14.35 -11.93 8.45
CA VAL A 200 15.52 -11.99 9.34
C VAL A 200 15.16 -12.53 10.73
N GLN A 201 14.05 -12.07 11.30
CA GLN A 201 13.56 -12.56 12.57
C GLN A 201 13.27 -14.07 12.53
N CYS A 202 12.63 -14.52 11.47
CA CYS A 202 12.26 -15.91 11.25
C CYS A 202 13.49 -16.83 11.10
N VAL A 203 14.46 -16.43 10.28
CA VAL A 203 15.75 -17.16 10.14
C VAL A 203 16.39 -17.41 11.49
N ASN A 204 16.39 -16.39 12.37
CA ASN A 204 16.93 -16.52 13.73
C ASN A 204 16.07 -17.44 14.60
N GLN A 205 14.75 -17.29 14.59
CA GLN A 205 13.82 -18.09 15.41
C GLN A 205 13.79 -19.57 14.99
N TRP A 206 13.90 -19.85 13.69
CA TRP A 206 13.92 -21.21 13.16
C TRP A 206 15.33 -21.82 13.14
N HIS A 207 16.33 -21.08 13.62
CA HIS A 207 17.73 -21.51 13.71
C HIS A 207 18.30 -21.97 12.37
N VAL A 208 17.90 -21.33 11.26
CA VAL A 208 18.43 -21.65 9.93
C VAL A 208 19.87 -21.13 9.82
N SER A 209 20.82 -22.05 9.83
CA SER A 209 22.23 -21.72 9.65
C SER A 209 22.54 -21.51 8.17
N LYS A 210 23.31 -20.45 7.85
CA LYS A 210 23.75 -20.14 6.48
C LYS A 210 22.59 -20.09 5.47
N PRO A 211 21.66 -19.10 5.60
CA PRO A 211 20.58 -18.94 4.65
C PRO A 211 21.09 -18.71 3.22
N ASN A 212 20.70 -19.60 2.32
CA ASN A 212 20.90 -19.49 0.89
C ASN A 212 19.55 -19.05 0.29
N VAL A 213 19.45 -17.78 -0.05
CA VAL A 213 18.20 -17.08 -0.27
C VAL A 213 17.91 -16.93 -1.75
N VAL A 214 16.73 -17.35 -2.19
CA VAL A 214 16.12 -16.85 -3.42
C VAL A 214 15.22 -15.67 -3.08
N VAL A 215 15.33 -14.58 -3.84
CA VAL A 215 14.46 -13.42 -3.71
C VAL A 215 13.50 -13.40 -4.88
N MET A 216 12.22 -13.65 -4.58
CA MET A 216 11.13 -13.54 -5.54
C MET A 216 10.71 -12.10 -5.68
N HIS A 217 10.35 -11.69 -6.90
CA HIS A 217 9.84 -10.34 -7.16
C HIS A 217 8.37 -10.40 -7.59
N GLY A 218 7.64 -9.32 -7.36
CA GLY A 218 6.35 -9.06 -7.99
C GLY A 218 6.52 -8.57 -9.43
N ALA A 219 5.41 -8.36 -10.15
CA ALA A 219 5.44 -7.90 -11.54
C ALA A 219 6.15 -6.55 -11.68
N VAL A 220 7.07 -6.45 -12.63
CA VAL A 220 7.88 -5.24 -12.87
C VAL A 220 7.05 -4.06 -13.42
N THR A 221 5.85 -4.33 -13.93
CA THR A 221 4.90 -3.33 -14.41
C THR A 221 4.16 -2.62 -13.28
N ASP A 222 4.20 -3.18 -12.07
CA ASP A 222 3.60 -2.65 -10.86
C ASP A 222 4.64 -1.92 -10.00
N ASN A 223 4.42 -0.62 -9.76
CA ASN A 223 5.30 0.18 -8.91
C ASN A 223 5.38 -0.34 -7.46
N ASN A 224 4.31 -0.96 -6.94
CA ASN A 224 4.30 -1.51 -5.59
C ASN A 224 5.37 -2.62 -5.46
N ALA A 225 5.51 -3.49 -6.47
CA ALA A 225 6.57 -4.51 -6.50
C ALA A 225 7.97 -3.91 -6.39
N THR A 226 8.22 -2.80 -7.08
CA THR A 226 9.48 -2.04 -6.99
C THR A 226 9.72 -1.48 -5.59
N LEU A 227 8.69 -0.91 -4.97
CA LEU A 227 8.78 -0.33 -3.62
C LEU A 227 8.94 -1.41 -2.54
N PHE A 228 8.27 -2.56 -2.67
CA PHE A 228 8.51 -3.72 -1.80
C PHE A 228 9.96 -4.19 -1.92
N ALA A 229 10.45 -4.30 -3.17
CA ALA A 229 11.83 -4.71 -3.43
C ALA A 229 12.84 -3.72 -2.83
N GLN A 230 12.58 -2.41 -2.91
CA GLN A 230 13.39 -1.41 -2.23
C GLN A 230 13.42 -1.66 -0.71
N GLY A 231 12.28 -1.93 -0.11
CA GLY A 231 12.15 -2.17 1.33
C GLY A 231 12.92 -3.42 1.77
N TYR A 232 12.60 -4.61 1.26
CA TYR A 232 13.24 -5.84 1.72
C TYR A 232 14.71 -5.94 1.31
N ASN A 233 15.10 -5.44 0.13
CA ASN A 233 16.51 -5.38 -0.25
C ASN A 233 17.32 -4.43 0.65
N GLY A 234 16.73 -3.29 1.05
CA GLY A 234 17.37 -2.36 1.99
C GLY A 234 17.69 -3.02 3.32
N VAL A 235 16.74 -3.80 3.88
CA VAL A 235 16.95 -4.55 5.13
C VAL A 235 18.00 -5.65 4.95
N LEU A 236 17.94 -6.42 3.86
CA LEU A 236 18.77 -7.59 3.65
C LEU A 236 20.17 -7.28 3.14
N ALA A 237 20.42 -6.05 2.66
CA ALA A 237 21.70 -5.68 2.05
C ALA A 237 22.90 -5.99 2.95
N SER A 238 22.85 -5.62 4.24
CA SER A 238 23.95 -5.85 5.18
C SER A 238 24.21 -7.34 5.46
N TYR A 239 23.17 -8.15 5.41
CA TYR A 239 23.27 -9.61 5.60
C TYR A 239 23.95 -10.30 4.41
N PHE A 240 23.63 -9.87 3.20
CA PHE A 240 24.29 -10.35 1.97
C PHE A 240 25.74 -9.86 1.88
N GLN A 241 25.98 -8.56 2.14
CA GLN A 241 27.31 -7.96 2.07
C GLN A 241 28.29 -8.56 3.10
N SER A 242 27.80 -8.88 4.30
CA SER A 242 28.63 -9.51 5.34
C SER A 242 28.84 -11.02 5.14
N GLY A 243 28.17 -11.63 4.17
CA GLY A 243 28.23 -13.10 3.97
C GLY A 243 27.44 -13.90 5.01
N LYS A 244 26.67 -13.23 5.88
CA LYS A 244 25.75 -13.92 6.81
C LYS A 244 24.68 -14.71 6.07
N TYR A 245 24.17 -14.15 4.98
CA TYR A 245 23.23 -14.77 4.05
C TYR A 245 23.87 -14.80 2.67
N THR A 246 23.59 -15.85 1.90
CA THR A 246 24.00 -15.95 0.50
C THR A 246 22.79 -15.64 -0.39
N LEU A 247 22.88 -14.59 -1.19
CA LEU A 247 21.91 -14.37 -2.25
C LEU A 247 22.24 -15.33 -3.40
N VAL A 248 21.37 -16.30 -3.63
CA VAL A 248 21.58 -17.35 -4.65
C VAL A 248 20.97 -16.96 -5.98
N ALA A 249 19.74 -16.47 -5.96
CA ALA A 249 19.01 -16.07 -7.17
C ALA A 249 18.03 -14.92 -6.88
N ARG A 250 17.69 -14.20 -7.95
CA ARG A 250 16.55 -13.27 -8.03
C ARG A 250 15.70 -13.69 -9.21
N THR A 251 14.37 -13.66 -9.06
CA THR A 251 13.47 -13.96 -10.18
C THR A 251 13.20 -12.73 -11.04
N ALA A 252 12.63 -12.95 -12.23
CA ALA A 252 12.21 -11.86 -13.12
C ALA A 252 11.07 -11.05 -12.52
N GLY A 253 10.12 -11.72 -11.90
CA GLY A 253 9.01 -11.14 -11.16
C GLY A 253 7.66 -11.21 -11.86
N THR A 254 6.69 -11.68 -11.09
CA THR A 254 5.30 -11.83 -11.53
C THR A 254 4.34 -11.77 -10.33
N TRP A 255 3.07 -11.44 -10.59
CA TRP A 255 1.99 -11.64 -9.62
C TRP A 255 1.16 -12.90 -9.91
N MET A 256 1.43 -13.60 -11.03
CA MET A 256 0.71 -14.81 -11.40
C MET A 256 1.26 -16.03 -10.62
N PRO A 257 0.45 -16.72 -9.80
CA PRO A 257 0.94 -17.81 -8.94
C PRO A 257 1.59 -18.97 -9.71
N PRO A 258 1.07 -19.42 -10.89
CA PRO A 258 1.73 -20.48 -11.67
C PRO A 258 3.12 -20.07 -12.19
N ASP A 259 3.25 -18.80 -12.62
CA ASP A 259 4.51 -18.28 -13.15
C ASP A 259 5.55 -18.13 -12.02
N ALA A 260 5.12 -17.64 -10.85
CA ALA A 260 5.97 -17.54 -9.66
C ALA A 260 6.49 -18.93 -9.23
N LEU A 261 5.64 -19.95 -9.28
CA LEU A 261 6.08 -21.34 -9.04
C LEU A 261 7.14 -21.76 -10.06
N THR A 262 6.91 -21.51 -11.35
CA THR A 262 7.88 -21.84 -12.42
C THR A 262 9.21 -21.14 -12.22
N GLU A 263 9.21 -19.84 -11.86
CA GLU A 263 10.43 -19.10 -11.54
C GLU A 263 11.15 -19.68 -10.32
N PHE A 264 10.41 -20.07 -9.28
CA PHE A 264 10.97 -20.69 -8.09
C PHE A 264 11.58 -22.05 -8.40
N GLU A 265 10.86 -22.93 -9.11
CA GLU A 265 11.33 -24.26 -9.50
C GLU A 265 12.59 -24.19 -10.36
N GLY A 266 12.65 -23.23 -11.28
CA GLY A 266 13.84 -22.95 -12.08
C GLY A 266 15.06 -22.62 -11.22
N ALA A 267 14.90 -21.70 -10.27
CA ALA A 267 15.96 -21.32 -9.33
C ALA A 267 16.35 -22.48 -8.41
N TYR A 268 15.37 -23.20 -7.87
CA TYR A 268 15.56 -24.30 -6.92
C TYR A 268 16.26 -25.51 -7.58
N THR A 269 15.96 -25.79 -8.85
CA THR A 269 16.60 -26.84 -9.63
C THR A 269 18.03 -26.46 -10.00
N ALA A 270 18.28 -25.21 -10.36
CA ALA A 270 19.62 -24.74 -10.70
C ALA A 270 20.53 -24.65 -9.46
N HIS A 271 19.96 -24.44 -8.29
CA HIS A 271 20.68 -24.20 -7.04
C HIS A 271 20.12 -25.04 -5.88
N HIS A 272 20.51 -26.33 -5.82
CA HIS A 272 20.01 -27.29 -4.81
C HIS A 272 20.32 -26.94 -3.35
N ASN A 273 21.12 -25.91 -3.12
CA ASN A 273 21.43 -25.40 -1.78
C ASN A 273 20.49 -24.29 -1.29
N ILE A 274 19.51 -23.87 -2.07
CA ILE A 274 18.48 -22.91 -1.62
C ILE A 274 17.73 -23.51 -0.43
N ASN A 275 17.65 -22.77 0.67
CA ASN A 275 16.97 -23.20 1.89
C ASN A 275 16.09 -22.10 2.51
N SER A 276 15.86 -21.03 1.77
CA SER A 276 14.99 -19.93 2.19
C SER A 276 14.57 -19.06 1.00
N ALA A 277 13.41 -18.42 1.09
CA ALA A 277 12.87 -17.57 0.04
C ALA A 277 12.24 -16.29 0.62
N VAL A 278 12.57 -15.14 0.07
CA VAL A 278 11.80 -13.91 0.30
C VAL A 278 10.73 -13.83 -0.78
N ILE A 279 9.48 -13.89 -0.38
CA ILE A 279 8.32 -13.95 -1.28
C ILE A 279 7.44 -12.73 -1.02
N PRO A 280 7.03 -11.97 -2.05
CA PRO A 280 6.41 -10.67 -1.88
C PRO A 280 4.92 -10.71 -1.51
N ASN A 281 4.18 -11.81 -1.81
CA ASN A 281 2.79 -11.97 -1.36
C ASN A 281 2.39 -13.43 -1.14
N ASP A 282 1.24 -13.63 -0.51
CA ASP A 282 0.75 -14.94 -0.11
C ASP A 282 0.31 -15.80 -1.30
N GLU A 283 -0.27 -15.18 -2.35
CA GLU A 283 -0.75 -15.91 -3.53
C GLU A 283 0.39 -16.53 -4.32
N THR A 284 1.47 -15.78 -4.56
CA THR A 284 2.67 -16.33 -5.21
C THR A 284 3.40 -17.30 -4.28
N GLY A 285 3.30 -17.09 -2.96
CA GLY A 285 3.88 -17.97 -1.95
C GLY A 285 3.18 -19.32 -1.80
N ALA A 286 1.86 -19.36 -1.96
CA ALA A 286 1.07 -20.56 -1.72
C ALA A 286 1.47 -21.78 -2.57
N PRO A 287 1.61 -21.69 -3.91
CA PRO A 287 2.06 -22.81 -4.72
C PRO A 287 3.52 -23.19 -4.44
N ILE A 288 4.39 -22.23 -4.14
CA ILE A 288 5.78 -22.47 -3.76
C ILE A 288 5.84 -23.27 -2.45
N ILE A 289 5.08 -22.90 -1.44
CA ILE A 289 5.00 -23.61 -0.17
C ILE A 289 4.43 -25.01 -0.37
N SER A 290 3.41 -25.16 -1.19
CA SER A 290 2.84 -26.47 -1.57
C SER A 290 3.88 -27.38 -2.24
N TYR A 291 4.66 -26.82 -3.16
CA TYR A 291 5.77 -27.51 -3.81
C TYR A 291 6.81 -27.98 -2.79
N LEU A 292 7.25 -27.09 -1.90
CA LEU A 292 8.21 -27.43 -0.84
C LEU A 292 7.68 -28.55 0.08
N GLN A 293 6.41 -28.50 0.46
CA GLN A 293 5.75 -29.54 1.27
C GLN A 293 5.76 -30.88 0.56
N SER A 294 5.44 -30.92 -0.74
CA SER A 294 5.42 -32.15 -1.54
C SER A 294 6.83 -32.76 -1.70
N HIS A 295 7.87 -31.93 -1.62
CA HIS A 295 9.28 -32.34 -1.63
C HIS A 295 9.84 -32.62 -0.23
N GLY A 296 8.98 -32.76 0.77
CA GLY A 296 9.35 -33.22 2.11
C GLY A 296 9.97 -32.15 3.02
N VAL A 297 9.93 -30.87 2.65
CA VAL A 297 10.32 -29.77 3.52
C VAL A 297 9.42 -29.75 4.75
N LYS A 298 10.03 -29.65 5.93
CA LYS A 298 9.31 -29.70 7.22
C LYS A 298 8.99 -28.27 7.73
N PRO A 299 7.95 -28.13 8.58
CA PRO A 299 7.69 -26.85 9.23
C PRO A 299 8.91 -26.27 9.91
N LYS A 300 9.09 -24.98 9.83
CA LYS A 300 10.15 -24.19 10.47
C LYS A 300 11.58 -24.57 10.04
N THR A 301 11.73 -25.10 8.82
CA THR A 301 13.06 -25.45 8.26
C THR A 301 13.44 -24.65 7.01
N PHE A 302 12.45 -24.05 6.34
CA PHE A 302 12.62 -23.25 5.13
C PHE A 302 11.85 -21.93 5.26
N PRO A 303 12.48 -20.84 5.75
CA PRO A 303 11.84 -19.54 5.88
C PRO A 303 11.28 -19.03 4.56
N THR A 304 9.98 -18.68 4.55
CA THR A 304 9.31 -17.96 3.47
C THR A 304 8.58 -16.76 4.04
N THR A 305 8.24 -15.78 3.22
CA THR A 305 7.48 -14.59 3.62
C THR A 305 6.22 -14.43 2.77
N GLY A 306 5.38 -13.47 3.12
CA GLY A 306 4.20 -13.14 2.35
C GLY A 306 3.66 -11.74 2.70
N GLN A 307 2.57 -11.39 2.05
CA GLN A 307 1.79 -10.17 2.22
C GLN A 307 0.33 -10.46 1.84
N ASP A 308 -0.58 -9.63 2.28
CA ASP A 308 -2.03 -9.58 2.11
C ASP A 308 -2.83 -10.34 3.17
N ALA A 309 -2.19 -11.12 4.03
CA ALA A 309 -2.82 -11.85 5.13
C ALA A 309 -4.02 -12.69 4.67
N THR A 310 -3.87 -13.38 3.53
CA THR A 310 -4.90 -14.23 2.97
C THR A 310 -5.18 -15.44 3.88
N LEU A 311 -6.32 -16.08 3.73
CA LEU A 311 -6.65 -17.28 4.49
C LEU A 311 -5.54 -18.34 4.38
N THR A 312 -5.06 -18.59 3.15
CA THR A 312 -3.99 -19.56 2.89
C THR A 312 -2.66 -19.11 3.47
N GLY A 313 -2.30 -17.83 3.34
CA GLY A 313 -1.09 -17.25 3.94
C GLY A 313 -1.09 -17.38 5.45
N LEU A 314 -2.18 -17.00 6.12
CA LEU A 314 -2.35 -17.14 7.57
C LEU A 314 -2.27 -18.60 8.04
N GLN A 315 -2.85 -19.54 7.28
CA GLN A 315 -2.74 -20.98 7.55
C GLN A 315 -1.31 -21.50 7.39
N ASN A 316 -0.56 -21.01 6.40
CA ASN A 316 0.86 -21.32 6.23
C ASN A 316 1.71 -20.75 7.36
N VAL A 317 1.36 -19.56 7.87
CA VAL A 317 2.01 -18.95 9.05
C VAL A 317 1.74 -19.80 10.30
N LEU A 318 0.50 -20.19 10.55
CA LEU A 318 0.15 -21.05 11.70
C LEU A 318 0.86 -22.40 11.66
N SER A 319 0.90 -23.03 10.50
CA SER A 319 1.52 -24.35 10.32
C SER A 319 3.06 -24.31 10.23
N GLY A 320 3.68 -23.12 10.28
CA GLY A 320 5.13 -22.95 10.30
C GLY A 320 5.83 -23.16 8.95
N TYR A 321 5.11 -22.98 7.84
CA TYR A 321 5.68 -22.95 6.50
C TYR A 321 5.92 -21.55 5.96
N GLN A 322 5.36 -20.54 6.61
CA GLN A 322 5.58 -19.14 6.31
C GLN A 322 5.90 -18.40 7.61
N CYS A 323 6.87 -17.51 7.58
CA CYS A 323 7.36 -16.75 8.74
C CYS A 323 6.32 -15.80 9.33
N GLY A 324 5.57 -15.21 8.46
CA GLY A 324 4.54 -14.21 8.70
C GLY A 324 4.06 -13.64 7.38
N THR A 325 3.10 -12.76 7.45
CA THR A 325 2.54 -12.04 6.32
C THR A 325 2.36 -10.57 6.67
N VAL A 326 2.48 -9.67 5.71
CA VAL A 326 2.15 -8.27 5.93
C VAL A 326 0.65 -8.09 5.80
N TYR A 327 0.02 -7.70 6.88
CA TYR A 327 -1.39 -7.32 6.91
C TYR A 327 -1.54 -5.87 6.47
N LYS A 328 -2.34 -5.67 5.45
CA LYS A 328 -2.86 -4.39 4.98
C LYS A 328 -4.35 -4.36 5.32
N PRO A 329 -4.78 -3.57 6.33
CA PRO A 329 -6.20 -3.45 6.64
C PRO A 329 -6.97 -2.75 5.51
N ILE A 330 -7.42 -3.51 4.51
CA ILE A 330 -8.02 -2.98 3.26
C ILE A 330 -9.23 -2.08 3.54
N TYR A 331 -9.96 -2.31 4.64
CA TYR A 331 -11.06 -1.42 5.03
C TYR A 331 -10.61 0.03 5.28
N LEU A 332 -9.35 0.27 5.66
CA LEU A 332 -8.79 1.63 5.80
C LEU A 332 -8.59 2.27 4.42
N GLU A 333 -8.02 1.49 3.49
CA GLU A 333 -7.73 1.94 2.13
C GLU A 333 -9.02 2.28 1.36
N ALA A 334 -10.01 1.40 1.44
CA ALA A 334 -11.33 1.62 0.85
C ALA A 334 -12.03 2.87 1.43
N GLN A 335 -11.93 3.10 2.76
CA GLN A 335 -12.47 4.31 3.39
C GLN A 335 -11.74 5.57 2.93
N ALA A 336 -10.39 5.53 2.82
CA ALA A 336 -9.61 6.66 2.36
C ALA A 336 -9.95 7.01 0.90
N ALA A 337 -10.02 6.02 0.01
CA ALA A 337 -10.36 6.22 -1.39
C ALA A 337 -11.78 6.80 -1.57
N VAL A 338 -12.77 6.22 -0.88
CA VAL A 338 -14.15 6.73 -0.93
C VAL A 338 -14.24 8.11 -0.30
N ALA A 339 -13.51 8.40 0.79
CA ALA A 339 -13.47 9.73 1.37
C ALA A 339 -12.96 10.77 0.37
N LEU A 340 -11.84 10.50 -0.32
CA LEU A 340 -11.35 11.36 -1.41
C LEU A 340 -12.39 11.54 -2.50
N ALA A 341 -13.05 10.45 -2.92
CA ALA A 341 -14.11 10.51 -3.92
C ALA A 341 -15.24 11.43 -3.51
N MET A 342 -15.64 11.46 -2.22
CA MET A 342 -16.69 12.37 -1.76
C MET A 342 -16.27 13.84 -1.84
N TYR A 343 -15.02 14.17 -1.51
CA TYR A 343 -14.50 15.53 -1.68
C TYR A 343 -14.45 15.92 -3.16
N LEU A 344 -13.93 15.08 -4.03
CA LEU A 344 -13.81 15.34 -5.46
C LEU A 344 -15.18 15.51 -6.13
N ARG A 345 -16.18 14.64 -5.81
CA ARG A 345 -17.56 14.79 -6.30
C ARG A 345 -18.21 16.11 -5.89
N ALA A 346 -17.87 16.60 -4.71
CA ALA A 346 -18.40 17.87 -4.19
C ALA A 346 -17.61 19.09 -4.70
N GLY A 347 -16.58 18.91 -5.53
CA GLY A 347 -15.70 19.99 -5.97
C GLY A 347 -14.94 20.65 -4.83
N LYS A 348 -14.60 19.88 -3.77
CA LYS A 348 -13.90 20.36 -2.59
C LYS A 348 -12.49 19.78 -2.54
N THR A 349 -11.59 20.54 -1.92
CA THR A 349 -10.24 20.06 -1.61
C THR A 349 -10.30 19.15 -0.39
N ALA A 350 -9.68 17.97 -0.50
CA ALA A 350 -9.50 17.07 0.63
C ALA A 350 -8.53 17.69 1.68
N PRO A 351 -8.74 17.45 2.98
CA PRO A 351 -7.86 17.99 4.01
C PRO A 351 -6.52 17.23 4.05
N ASP A 352 -5.47 17.91 4.52
CA ASP A 352 -4.14 17.30 4.70
C ASP A 352 -4.16 16.12 5.70
N SER A 353 -5.14 16.04 6.59
CA SER A 353 -5.34 14.90 7.48
C SER A 353 -5.79 13.63 6.75
N LEU A 354 -6.35 13.77 5.55
CA LEU A 354 -6.68 12.67 4.65
C LEU A 354 -5.56 12.43 3.63
N LEU A 355 -5.03 13.50 3.01
CA LEU A 355 -3.85 13.45 2.14
C LEU A 355 -2.56 13.64 2.98
N ASN A 356 -2.25 12.66 3.83
CA ASN A 356 -1.22 12.72 4.87
C ASN A 356 0.21 12.61 4.37
N ALA A 357 0.40 12.41 3.06
CA ALA A 357 1.71 12.20 2.44
C ALA A 357 1.76 12.74 1.00
N LYS A 358 2.96 12.65 0.43
CA LYS A 358 3.21 12.86 -1.00
C LYS A 358 4.09 11.73 -1.51
N THR A 359 3.71 11.14 -2.63
CA THR A 359 4.48 10.10 -3.31
C THR A 359 5.09 10.68 -4.58
N VAL A 360 6.39 10.50 -4.75
CA VAL A 360 7.08 10.98 -5.96
C VAL A 360 7.01 9.88 -7.01
N ASP A 361 6.45 10.19 -8.16
CA ASP A 361 6.55 9.37 -9.36
C ASP A 361 8.01 9.39 -9.87
N PRO A 362 8.73 8.26 -9.87
CA PRO A 362 10.13 8.22 -10.29
C PRO A 362 10.32 8.50 -11.79
N THR A 363 9.27 8.39 -12.61
CA THR A 363 9.32 8.60 -14.06
C THR A 363 9.21 10.07 -14.42
N THR A 364 8.27 10.79 -13.78
CA THR A 364 7.98 12.18 -14.09
C THR A 364 8.52 13.16 -13.07
N HIS A 365 8.99 12.68 -11.92
CA HIS A 365 9.35 13.47 -10.74
C HIS A 365 8.20 14.32 -10.17
N VAL A 366 6.97 14.02 -10.55
CA VAL A 366 5.77 14.67 -10.01
C VAL A 366 5.52 14.18 -8.60
N SER A 367 5.18 15.11 -7.72
CA SER A 367 4.76 14.80 -6.35
C SER A 367 3.24 14.66 -6.30
N VAL A 368 2.74 13.45 -6.12
CA VAL A 368 1.31 13.10 -6.08
C VAL A 368 0.80 13.20 -4.65
N PRO A 369 -0.25 13.97 -4.35
CA PRO A 369 -0.89 13.98 -3.04
C PRO A 369 -1.38 12.57 -2.69
N SER A 370 -1.10 12.12 -1.47
CA SER A 370 -1.28 10.70 -1.13
C SER A 370 -1.89 10.49 0.25
N SER A 371 -2.77 9.50 0.35
CA SER A 371 -3.21 8.88 1.60
C SER A 371 -2.41 7.60 1.78
N LEU A 372 -1.39 7.62 2.64
CA LEU A 372 -0.58 6.45 2.93
C LEU A 372 -0.93 5.85 4.29
N LEU A 373 -1.34 4.59 4.26
CA LEU A 373 -1.76 3.79 5.39
C LEU A 373 -0.61 2.94 5.94
N VAL A 374 -0.75 2.49 7.18
CA VAL A 374 0.29 1.75 7.90
C VAL A 374 0.01 0.25 7.81
N PRO A 375 0.91 -0.55 7.20
CA PRO A 375 0.84 -2.01 7.21
C PRO A 375 1.42 -2.58 8.50
N GLU A 376 1.09 -3.84 8.82
CA GLU A 376 1.56 -4.54 10.00
C GLU A 376 2.08 -5.95 9.68
N TRP A 377 3.18 -6.37 10.31
CA TRP A 377 3.69 -7.74 10.20
C TRP A 377 2.94 -8.67 11.15
N VAL A 378 2.31 -9.72 10.59
CA VAL A 378 1.50 -10.68 11.33
C VAL A 378 2.21 -12.02 11.44
N THR A 379 2.25 -12.52 12.66
CA THR A 379 2.76 -13.84 13.06
C THR A 379 1.73 -14.54 13.94
N PRO A 380 1.92 -15.80 14.33
CA PRO A 380 0.99 -16.46 15.25
C PRO A 380 0.82 -15.69 16.59
N ALA A 381 1.84 -14.90 16.99
CA ALA A 381 1.83 -14.20 18.28
C ALA A 381 0.87 -12.98 18.33
N ASN A 382 0.61 -12.33 17.19
CA ASN A 382 -0.26 -11.15 17.14
C ASN A 382 -1.46 -11.32 16.19
N MET A 383 -1.65 -12.49 15.60
CA MET A 383 -2.72 -12.77 14.66
C MET A 383 -4.12 -12.52 15.25
N ASN A 384 -4.29 -12.88 16.54
CA ASN A 384 -5.55 -12.66 17.25
C ASN A 384 -5.86 -11.16 17.44
N ASP A 385 -4.85 -10.35 17.72
CA ASP A 385 -4.99 -8.91 17.99
C ASP A 385 -5.01 -8.04 16.74
N THR A 386 -4.80 -8.64 15.58
CA THR A 386 -4.78 -7.99 14.25
C THR A 386 -5.93 -8.52 13.37
N VAL A 387 -5.66 -9.46 12.51
CA VAL A 387 -6.60 -9.95 11.48
C VAL A 387 -7.88 -10.55 12.04
N ILE A 388 -7.81 -11.22 13.22
CA ILE A 388 -8.99 -11.79 13.86
C ILE A 388 -9.83 -10.70 14.53
N LYS A 389 -9.20 -9.82 15.30
CA LYS A 389 -9.86 -8.68 15.94
C LYS A 389 -10.59 -7.80 14.93
N ASP A 390 -9.98 -7.58 13.77
CA ASP A 390 -10.56 -6.77 12.69
C ASP A 390 -11.63 -7.54 11.89
N ASN A 391 -11.84 -8.82 12.21
CA ASN A 391 -12.71 -9.73 11.44
C ASN A 391 -12.36 -9.73 9.94
N PHE A 392 -11.05 -9.59 9.64
CA PHE A 392 -10.55 -9.62 8.28
C PHE A 392 -10.66 -11.04 7.72
N VAL A 393 -10.17 -12.04 8.48
CA VAL A 393 -10.44 -13.46 8.21
C VAL A 393 -11.17 -14.04 9.43
N PRO A 394 -12.37 -14.66 9.26
CA PRO A 394 -13.09 -15.28 10.36
C PRO A 394 -12.29 -16.41 11.02
N ALA A 395 -12.21 -16.41 12.36
CA ALA A 395 -11.51 -17.45 13.12
C ALA A 395 -12.03 -18.86 12.78
N SER A 396 -13.33 -19.00 12.51
CA SER A 396 -13.95 -20.26 12.12
C SER A 396 -13.44 -20.82 10.80
N GLN A 397 -13.06 -19.95 9.86
CA GLN A 397 -12.45 -20.35 8.59
C GLN A 397 -10.97 -20.67 8.77
N LEU A 398 -10.23 -19.76 9.43
CA LEU A 398 -8.80 -19.89 9.68
C LEU A 398 -8.48 -21.17 10.43
N CYS A 399 -9.26 -21.47 11.49
CA CYS A 399 -9.01 -22.56 12.42
C CYS A 399 -9.72 -23.88 12.01
N SER A 400 -10.18 -23.97 10.76
CA SER A 400 -10.87 -25.16 10.27
C SER A 400 -9.93 -26.36 10.08
N GLY A 401 -10.46 -27.58 10.29
CA GLY A 401 -9.77 -28.82 9.96
C GLY A 401 -8.44 -28.99 10.69
N LYS A 402 -7.34 -29.21 9.96
CA LYS A 402 -6.00 -29.45 10.50
C LYS A 402 -5.40 -28.27 11.26
N TYR A 403 -5.88 -27.06 11.06
CA TYR A 403 -5.34 -25.84 11.68
C TYR A 403 -5.89 -25.54 13.08
N ALA A 404 -6.90 -26.30 13.57
CA ALA A 404 -7.52 -26.08 14.87
C ALA A 404 -6.51 -26.16 16.04
N ALA A 405 -5.54 -27.07 15.96
CA ALA A 405 -4.50 -27.22 16.97
C ALA A 405 -3.52 -26.02 16.96
N ASP A 406 -3.14 -25.56 15.79
CA ASP A 406 -2.21 -24.42 15.61
C ASP A 406 -2.86 -23.12 16.05
N CYS A 407 -4.14 -22.91 15.74
CA CYS A 407 -4.93 -21.78 16.25
C CYS A 407 -4.98 -21.76 17.78
N LYS A 408 -5.27 -22.90 18.40
CA LYS A 408 -5.29 -23.01 19.87
C LYS A 408 -3.93 -22.65 20.48
N ALA A 409 -2.85 -23.12 19.85
CA ALA A 409 -1.48 -22.80 20.28
C ALA A 409 -1.16 -21.29 20.12
N ALA A 410 -1.75 -20.63 19.13
CA ALA A 410 -1.65 -19.19 18.90
C ALA A 410 -2.62 -18.34 19.74
N GLY A 411 -3.44 -18.95 20.60
CA GLY A 411 -4.43 -18.27 21.43
C GLY A 411 -5.66 -17.77 20.66
N ILE A 412 -5.89 -18.28 19.44
CA ILE A 412 -7.06 -17.94 18.64
C ILE A 412 -8.22 -18.88 19.04
N THR A 413 -9.31 -18.29 19.52
CA THR A 413 -10.54 -19.00 19.85
C THR A 413 -11.57 -18.77 18.76
N SER A 414 -12.14 -19.85 18.20
CA SER A 414 -13.25 -19.84 17.23
C SER A 414 -14.60 -19.57 17.90
#